data_a51547c89984d7914d81ae9eef1662c7
#
_entry.id   a51547c89984d7914d81ae9eef1662c7
#
_cell.length_a   1.000
_cell.length_b   1.000
_cell.length_c   1.000
_cell.angle_alpha   90.00
_cell.angle_beta   90.00
_cell.angle_gamma   90.00
#
_symmetry.space_group_name_H-M   'P 1'
#
loop_
_entity.id
_entity.type
_entity.pdbx_description
1 polymer ?
#
loop_
_entity_poly.entity_id
_entity_poly.type
_entity_poly.pdbx_seq_one_letter_code
_entity_poly.pdbx_strand_id
1 'polypeptide(L)'
;FGGGRGQPLAKAIGLKKGKMPTIIDATAGYGKDAFVLATLGSHVTLVERNPLLAALLEDAIAKANTESSTKQIARRMISIHSDAHQYLAELTPEERPDVIYIDPMYPARDKSALVKKEMQLLHQLVGPDTDSRELLDKALQTAKKRVVVKRPKLAGPITDYKPSTFVESKNTRYDIYLKIQ
;
A
#
# COMPACT_ATOMS: atom_id res chain seq x y z
N PHE A 1 -4.15 -7.47 15.58
CA PHE A 1 -4.42 -7.51 14.12
C PHE A 1 -5.75 -8.25 13.87
N GLY A 2 -6.84 -7.76 14.48
CA GLY A 2 -8.06 -8.48 14.80
C GLY A 2 -9.10 -8.71 13.70
N GLY A 3 -8.85 -8.49 12.42
CA GLY A 3 -9.91 -8.61 11.40
C GLY A 3 -9.74 -9.78 10.43
N GLY A 4 -8.60 -10.44 10.41
CA GLY A 4 -8.32 -11.52 9.47
C GLY A 4 -8.61 -11.12 8.01
N ARG A 5 -9.03 -12.09 7.20
CA ARG A 5 -9.41 -11.84 5.78
C ARG A 5 -10.73 -11.09 5.62
N GLY A 6 -11.51 -10.93 6.69
CA GLY A 6 -12.75 -10.16 6.70
C GLY A 6 -12.56 -8.65 6.75
N GLN A 7 -11.35 -8.17 7.06
CA GLN A 7 -11.08 -6.73 7.16
C GLN A 7 -11.15 -6.02 5.80
N PRO A 8 -11.52 -4.73 5.78
CA PRO A 8 -11.72 -3.96 4.54
C PRO A 8 -10.52 -3.99 3.59
N LEU A 9 -9.29 -3.83 4.10
CA LEU A 9 -8.06 -3.90 3.30
C LEU A 9 -7.95 -5.25 2.58
N ALA A 10 -8.12 -6.36 3.28
CA ALA A 10 -8.03 -7.70 2.68
C ALA A 10 -9.08 -7.95 1.60
N LYS A 11 -10.31 -7.45 1.81
CA LYS A 11 -11.39 -7.49 0.80
C LYS A 11 -11.04 -6.67 -0.43
N ALA A 12 -10.51 -5.46 -0.24
CA ALA A 12 -10.12 -4.56 -1.34
C ALA A 12 -9.00 -5.18 -2.20
N ILE A 13 -7.98 -5.75 -1.56
CA ILE A 13 -6.89 -6.48 -2.23
C ILE A 13 -7.42 -7.75 -2.94
N GLY A 14 -8.57 -8.27 -2.54
CA GLY A 14 -9.15 -9.48 -3.11
C GLY A 14 -8.58 -10.77 -2.56
N LEU A 15 -8.14 -10.75 -1.29
CA LEU A 15 -7.68 -11.94 -0.59
C LEU A 15 -8.82 -12.95 -0.45
N LYS A 16 -8.60 -14.15 -0.98
CA LYS A 16 -9.53 -15.30 -0.88
C LYS A 16 -8.78 -16.50 -0.30
N LYS A 17 -9.52 -17.45 0.27
CA LYS A 17 -8.94 -18.74 0.75
C LYS A 17 -8.23 -19.43 -0.43
N GLY A 18 -6.97 -19.77 -0.25
CA GLY A 18 -6.16 -20.46 -1.27
C GLY A 18 -5.61 -19.57 -2.40
N LYS A 19 -5.92 -18.25 -2.44
CA LYS A 19 -5.38 -17.32 -3.43
C LYS A 19 -4.68 -16.16 -2.72
N MET A 20 -3.35 -16.17 -2.77
CA MET A 20 -2.50 -15.12 -2.22
C MET A 20 -1.92 -14.30 -3.37
N PRO A 21 -2.45 -13.09 -3.63
CA PRO A 21 -1.90 -12.24 -4.68
C PRO A 21 -0.50 -11.75 -4.31
N THR A 22 0.33 -11.53 -5.32
CA THR A 22 1.54 -10.73 -5.20
C THR A 22 1.15 -9.26 -5.19
N ILE A 23 1.76 -8.48 -4.31
CA ILE A 23 1.39 -7.09 -4.07
C ILE A 23 2.62 -6.19 -4.13
N ILE A 24 2.51 -5.05 -4.80
CA ILE A 24 3.41 -3.93 -4.61
C ILE A 24 2.65 -2.86 -3.83
N ASP A 25 3.17 -2.50 -2.65
CA ASP A 25 2.79 -1.29 -1.92
C ASP A 25 3.66 -0.15 -2.44
N ALA A 26 3.07 0.72 -3.28
CA ALA A 26 3.78 1.78 -3.98
C ALA A 26 4.00 3.05 -3.13
N THR A 27 3.49 3.05 -1.90
CA THR A 27 3.55 4.16 -0.94
C THR A 27 3.79 3.64 0.47
N ALA A 28 4.85 2.86 0.64
CA ALA A 28 5.00 1.96 1.80
C ALA A 28 5.02 2.66 3.17
N GLY A 29 5.59 3.87 3.29
CA GLY A 29 5.67 4.60 4.55
C GLY A 29 6.29 3.75 5.67
N TYR A 30 5.54 3.55 6.75
CA TYR A 30 5.96 2.66 7.84
C TYR A 30 5.66 1.18 7.62
N GLY A 31 5.15 0.77 6.45
CA GLY A 31 4.87 -0.62 6.11
C GLY A 31 3.73 -1.27 6.91
N LYS A 32 2.87 -0.49 7.57
CA LYS A 32 1.81 -1.03 8.45
C LYS A 32 0.79 -1.89 7.68
N ASP A 33 0.30 -1.40 6.54
CA ASP A 33 -0.66 -2.12 5.72
C ASP A 33 0.01 -3.32 5.02
N ALA A 34 1.25 -3.17 4.55
CA ALA A 34 2.05 -4.24 3.99
C ALA A 34 2.27 -5.38 4.99
N PHE A 35 2.56 -5.06 6.27
CA PHE A 35 2.72 -6.07 7.33
C PHE A 35 1.42 -6.85 7.56
N VAL A 36 0.27 -6.16 7.56
CA VAL A 36 -1.05 -6.82 7.65
C VAL A 36 -1.26 -7.78 6.49
N LEU A 37 -0.97 -7.36 5.25
CA LEU A 37 -1.12 -8.18 4.06
C LEU A 37 -0.18 -9.40 4.07
N ALA A 38 1.06 -9.22 4.50
CA ALA A 38 2.03 -10.30 4.66
C ALA A 38 1.63 -11.30 5.77
N THR A 39 1.03 -10.79 6.87
CA THR A 39 0.44 -11.64 7.94
C THR A 39 -0.68 -12.53 7.39
N LEU A 40 -1.47 -12.01 6.44
CA LEU A 40 -2.55 -12.74 5.78
C LEU A 40 -2.06 -13.71 4.69
N GLY A 41 -0.74 -13.71 4.40
CA GLY A 41 -0.07 -14.68 3.53
C GLY A 41 0.38 -14.15 2.17
N SER A 42 0.15 -12.88 1.83
CA SER A 42 0.62 -12.30 0.56
C SER A 42 2.11 -11.99 0.58
N HIS A 43 2.76 -12.11 -0.58
CA HIS A 43 4.07 -11.52 -0.80
C HIS A 43 3.90 -10.05 -1.15
N VAL A 44 4.62 -9.18 -0.44
CA VAL A 44 4.50 -7.73 -0.57
C VAL A 44 5.88 -7.11 -0.81
N THR A 45 6.02 -6.40 -1.92
CA THR A 45 7.14 -5.52 -2.18
C THR A 45 6.74 -4.11 -1.74
N LEU A 46 7.53 -3.53 -0.84
CA LEU A 46 7.32 -2.20 -0.27
C LEU A 46 8.23 -1.21 -0.98
N VAL A 47 7.66 -0.29 -1.75
CA VAL A 47 8.42 0.75 -2.44
C VAL A 47 8.29 2.05 -1.66
N GLU A 48 9.43 2.61 -1.26
CA GLU A 48 9.48 3.84 -0.47
C GLU A 48 10.55 4.78 -1.04
N ARG A 49 10.14 6.01 -1.37
CA ARG A 49 11.03 7.02 -1.97
C ARG A 49 11.85 7.82 -0.94
N ASN A 50 11.35 7.94 0.29
CA ASN A 50 12.06 8.64 1.34
C ASN A 50 13.19 7.76 1.90
N PRO A 51 14.48 8.18 1.82
CA PRO A 51 15.60 7.34 2.20
C PRO A 51 15.60 6.97 3.68
N LEU A 52 15.12 7.85 4.56
CA LEU A 52 15.03 7.57 5.99
C LEU A 52 13.98 6.49 6.28
N LEU A 53 12.80 6.59 5.65
CA LEU A 53 11.74 5.59 5.83
C LEU A 53 12.15 4.25 5.21
N ALA A 54 12.78 4.26 4.05
CA ALA A 54 13.30 3.05 3.42
C ALA A 54 14.31 2.33 4.33
N ALA A 55 15.26 3.06 4.92
CA ALA A 55 16.21 2.49 5.87
C ALA A 55 15.54 1.93 7.14
N LEU A 56 14.53 2.62 7.66
CA LEU A 56 13.73 2.13 8.80
C LEU A 56 12.94 0.86 8.46
N LEU A 57 12.38 0.77 7.26
CA LEU A 57 11.68 -0.43 6.78
C LEU A 57 12.64 -1.61 6.64
N GLU A 58 13.80 -1.40 6.06
CA GLU A 58 14.81 -2.43 5.89
C GLU A 58 15.27 -2.98 7.25
N ASP A 59 15.60 -2.10 8.21
CA ASP A 59 15.98 -2.49 9.58
C ASP A 59 14.83 -3.24 10.28
N ALA A 60 13.60 -2.75 10.17
CA ALA A 60 12.43 -3.41 10.77
C ALA A 60 12.18 -4.81 10.20
N ILE A 61 12.31 -4.99 8.88
CA ILE A 61 12.17 -6.29 8.21
C ILE A 61 13.32 -7.23 8.62
N ALA A 62 14.55 -6.72 8.68
CA ALA A 62 15.72 -7.49 9.13
C ALA A 62 15.51 -7.99 10.57
N LYS A 63 15.11 -7.14 11.50
CA LYS A 63 14.80 -7.51 12.88
C LYS A 63 13.65 -8.51 12.96
N ALA A 64 12.56 -8.28 12.22
CA ALA A 64 11.43 -9.19 12.20
C ALA A 64 11.80 -10.59 11.67
N ASN A 65 12.83 -10.73 10.83
CA ASN A 65 13.35 -12.01 10.34
C ASN A 65 14.13 -12.79 11.43
N THR A 66 14.59 -12.16 12.48
CA THR A 66 15.29 -12.84 13.60
C THR A 66 14.32 -13.34 14.67
N GLU A 67 13.13 -12.73 14.78
CA GLU A 67 12.15 -13.04 15.80
C GLU A 67 11.24 -14.20 15.38
N SER A 68 11.10 -15.22 16.22
CA SER A 68 10.29 -16.41 15.93
C SER A 68 8.82 -16.10 15.60
N SER A 69 8.25 -15.09 16.25
CA SER A 69 6.84 -14.67 16.08
C SER A 69 6.56 -13.95 14.76
N THR A 70 7.56 -13.29 14.15
CA THR A 70 7.39 -12.46 12.95
C THR A 70 8.15 -12.97 11.74
N LYS A 71 9.11 -13.87 11.91
CA LYS A 71 9.97 -14.39 10.84
C LYS A 71 9.20 -14.89 9.61
N GLN A 72 8.13 -15.63 9.82
CA GLN A 72 7.31 -16.15 8.71
C GLN A 72 6.59 -15.03 7.93
N ILE A 73 6.29 -13.92 8.59
CA ILE A 73 5.66 -12.75 7.99
C ILE A 73 6.71 -11.95 7.21
N ALA A 74 7.83 -11.64 7.86
CA ALA A 74 8.91 -10.85 7.30
C ALA A 74 9.49 -11.47 6.01
N ARG A 75 9.58 -12.80 5.92
CA ARG A 75 10.00 -13.51 4.70
C ARG A 75 9.12 -13.26 3.47
N ARG A 76 7.93 -12.69 3.64
CA ARG A 76 7.02 -12.31 2.55
C ARG A 76 7.12 -10.83 2.22
N MET A 77 8.02 -10.09 2.85
CA MET A 77 8.17 -8.65 2.69
C MET A 77 9.55 -8.32 2.15
N ILE A 78 9.60 -7.47 1.13
CA ILE A 78 10.84 -6.96 0.54
C ILE A 78 10.71 -5.44 0.47
N SER A 79 11.67 -4.72 1.04
CA SER A 79 11.75 -3.25 0.96
C SER A 79 12.65 -2.85 -0.20
N ILE A 80 12.18 -1.87 -0.98
CA ILE A 80 12.91 -1.26 -2.11
C ILE A 80 12.94 0.26 -1.90
N HIS A 81 14.13 0.82 -1.79
CA HIS A 81 14.31 2.28 -1.81
C HIS A 81 14.31 2.75 -3.27
N SER A 82 13.19 3.28 -3.72
CA SER A 82 13.01 3.81 -5.08
C SER A 82 11.81 4.73 -5.15
N ASP A 83 11.78 5.57 -6.17
CA ASP A 83 10.55 6.20 -6.63
C ASP A 83 9.63 5.14 -7.26
N ALA A 84 8.34 5.15 -6.89
CA ALA A 84 7.40 4.15 -7.36
C ALA A 84 7.14 4.22 -8.87
N HIS A 85 7.17 5.41 -9.47
CA HIS A 85 7.03 5.57 -10.93
C HIS A 85 8.17 4.89 -11.67
N GLN A 86 9.41 5.12 -11.19
CA GLN A 86 10.59 4.50 -11.76
C GLN A 86 10.56 2.98 -11.58
N TYR A 87 10.33 2.51 -10.36
CA TYR A 87 10.28 1.09 -10.05
C TYR A 87 9.24 0.34 -10.91
N LEU A 88 8.02 0.88 -11.02
CA LEU A 88 6.97 0.28 -11.84
C LEU A 88 7.28 0.33 -13.35
N ALA A 89 8.09 1.29 -13.81
CA ALA A 89 8.49 1.38 -15.22
C ALA A 89 9.52 0.33 -15.62
N GLU A 90 10.35 -0.10 -14.68
CA GLU A 90 11.46 -1.04 -14.89
C GLU A 90 11.01 -2.51 -14.82
N LEU A 91 9.79 -2.79 -14.33
CA LEU A 91 9.29 -4.16 -14.19
C LEU A 91 9.05 -4.84 -15.56
N THR A 92 9.64 -6.01 -15.72
CA THR A 92 9.29 -6.90 -16.82
C THR A 92 7.86 -7.43 -16.70
N PRO A 93 7.22 -7.92 -17.78
CA PRO A 93 5.87 -8.47 -17.70
C PRO A 93 5.70 -9.59 -16.66
N GLU A 94 6.74 -10.40 -16.45
CA GLU A 94 6.76 -11.51 -15.49
C GLU A 94 6.75 -11.02 -14.05
N GLU A 95 7.49 -9.94 -13.76
CA GLU A 95 7.63 -9.34 -12.44
C GLU A 95 6.42 -8.51 -12.00
N ARG A 96 5.53 -8.17 -12.92
CA ARG A 96 4.33 -7.39 -12.60
C ARG A 96 3.49 -8.07 -11.52
N PRO A 97 3.02 -7.33 -10.52
CA PRO A 97 2.24 -7.91 -9.44
C PRO A 97 0.78 -8.15 -9.85
N ASP A 98 0.09 -9.00 -9.09
CA ASP A 98 -1.36 -9.11 -9.19
C ASP A 98 -2.07 -7.82 -8.80
N VAL A 99 -1.58 -7.15 -7.75
CA VAL A 99 -2.19 -5.96 -7.17
C VAL A 99 -1.14 -4.89 -6.91
N ILE A 100 -1.45 -3.65 -7.25
CA ILE A 100 -0.71 -2.47 -6.78
C ILE A 100 -1.60 -1.75 -5.78
N TYR A 101 -1.04 -1.48 -4.60
CA TYR A 101 -1.67 -0.76 -3.51
C TYR A 101 -1.06 0.64 -3.40
N ILE A 102 -1.90 1.65 -3.25
CA ILE A 102 -1.51 3.06 -3.13
C ILE A 102 -2.25 3.65 -1.93
N ASP A 103 -1.51 4.22 -0.97
CA ASP A 103 -2.03 5.00 0.17
C ASP A 103 -1.42 6.41 0.14
N PRO A 104 -1.90 7.28 -0.75
CA PRO A 104 -1.29 8.59 -0.93
C PRO A 104 -1.44 9.42 0.35
N MET A 105 -0.47 10.30 0.59
CA MET A 105 -0.49 11.24 1.71
C MET A 105 -1.53 12.33 1.45
N TYR A 106 -2.75 12.12 1.92
CA TYR A 106 -3.80 13.14 1.87
C TYR A 106 -3.49 14.30 2.80
N PRO A 107 -3.79 15.55 2.40
CA PRO A 107 -3.64 16.71 3.26
C PRO A 107 -4.37 16.50 4.60
N ALA A 108 -3.72 16.86 5.70
CA ALA A 108 -4.34 16.82 7.01
C ALA A 108 -5.57 17.74 7.03
N ARG A 109 -6.70 17.26 7.58
CA ARG A 109 -7.87 18.12 7.81
C ARG A 109 -7.64 18.98 9.03
N ASP A 110 -7.89 20.29 8.92
CA ASP A 110 -7.70 21.28 10.00
C ASP A 110 -8.49 20.98 11.30
N LYS A 111 -9.37 20.00 11.31
CA LYS A 111 -10.28 19.72 12.44
C LYS A 111 -10.23 18.30 12.99
N SER A 112 -9.27 17.46 12.65
CA SER A 112 -9.17 16.14 13.29
C SER A 112 -8.32 16.24 14.54
N ALA A 113 -8.97 16.12 15.69
CA ALA A 113 -8.33 15.93 16.99
C ALA A 113 -7.23 14.85 16.88
N LEU A 114 -6.02 15.18 17.34
CA LEU A 114 -4.92 14.26 17.62
C LEU A 114 -4.57 13.31 16.44
N VAL A 115 -4.06 13.86 15.35
CA VAL A 115 -3.22 13.08 14.45
C VAL A 115 -2.12 12.49 15.32
N LYS A 116 -2.01 11.15 15.34
CA LYS A 116 -0.97 10.46 16.12
C LYS A 116 0.38 11.07 15.80
N LYS A 117 1.23 11.30 16.81
CA LYS A 117 2.57 11.91 16.64
C LYS A 117 3.38 11.26 15.49
N GLU A 118 3.24 9.94 15.31
CA GLU A 118 3.84 9.19 14.19
C GLU A 118 3.39 9.69 12.81
N MET A 119 2.10 10.00 12.64
CA MET A 119 1.56 10.51 11.37
C MET A 119 1.97 11.96 11.13
N GLN A 120 2.07 12.77 12.19
CA GLN A 120 2.58 14.14 12.07
C GLN A 120 4.03 14.13 11.60
N LEU A 121 4.86 13.25 12.21
CA LEU A 121 6.24 13.08 11.79
C LEU A 121 6.35 12.60 10.34
N LEU A 122 5.52 11.65 9.95
CA LEU A 122 5.47 11.15 8.57
C LEU A 122 5.11 12.28 7.58
N HIS A 123 4.08 13.07 7.88
CA HIS A 123 3.71 14.22 7.06
C HIS A 123 4.84 15.26 6.94
N GLN A 124 5.60 15.50 8.01
CA GLN A 124 6.74 16.41 7.99
C GLN A 124 7.92 15.88 7.16
N LEU A 125 8.15 14.57 7.19
CA LEU A 125 9.27 13.93 6.48
C LEU A 125 9.00 13.73 4.99
N VAL A 126 7.76 13.39 4.62
CA VAL A 126 7.42 12.99 3.24
C VAL A 126 6.78 14.14 2.46
N GLY A 127 6.05 15.02 3.13
CA GLY A 127 5.22 16.05 2.48
C GLY A 127 3.97 15.46 1.80
N PRO A 128 3.18 16.30 1.11
CA PRO A 128 2.02 15.83 0.36
C PRO A 128 2.44 15.16 -0.95
N ASP A 129 1.75 14.09 -1.33
CA ASP A 129 1.91 13.46 -2.63
C ASP A 129 1.20 14.27 -3.71
N THR A 130 1.97 14.94 -4.57
CA THR A 130 1.44 15.77 -5.67
C THR A 130 1.29 14.98 -6.98
N ASP A 131 1.86 13.78 -7.04
CA ASP A 131 1.99 12.89 -8.21
C ASP A 131 1.10 11.63 -8.14
N SER A 132 0.13 11.64 -7.20
CA SER A 132 -0.73 10.45 -6.95
C SER A 132 -1.57 10.03 -8.16
N ARG A 133 -1.94 10.98 -9.05
CA ARG A 133 -2.69 10.70 -10.27
C ARG A 133 -1.81 9.94 -11.27
N GLU A 134 -0.62 10.45 -11.53
CA GLU A 134 0.36 9.85 -12.43
C GLU A 134 0.77 8.46 -11.93
N LEU A 135 0.92 8.31 -10.61
CA LEU A 135 1.20 7.01 -10.00
C LEU A 135 0.05 6.02 -10.23
N LEU A 136 -1.21 6.46 -10.09
CA LEU A 136 -2.36 5.61 -10.40
C LEU A 136 -2.37 5.18 -11.87
N ASP A 137 -2.12 6.12 -12.80
CA ASP A 137 -2.07 5.83 -14.25
C ASP A 137 -0.99 4.77 -14.55
N LYS A 138 0.20 4.93 -13.97
CA LYS A 138 1.29 3.96 -14.11
C LYS A 138 0.93 2.60 -13.50
N ALA A 139 0.33 2.60 -12.31
CA ALA A 139 -0.11 1.38 -11.64
C ALA A 139 -1.17 0.62 -12.45
N LEU A 140 -2.12 1.33 -13.07
CA LEU A 140 -3.13 0.74 -13.94
C LEU A 140 -2.53 0.07 -15.19
N GLN A 141 -1.43 0.60 -15.73
CA GLN A 141 -0.71 -0.02 -16.85
C GLN A 141 0.05 -1.27 -16.41
N THR A 142 0.50 -1.31 -15.15
CA THR A 142 1.45 -2.31 -14.65
C THR A 142 0.77 -3.50 -13.95
N ALA A 143 -0.24 -3.26 -13.12
CA ALA A 143 -0.91 -4.33 -12.36
C ALA A 143 -1.54 -5.39 -13.27
N LYS A 144 -1.44 -6.69 -12.90
CA LYS A 144 -2.07 -7.79 -13.64
C LYS A 144 -3.59 -7.86 -13.43
N LYS A 145 -4.09 -7.53 -12.23
CA LYS A 145 -5.51 -7.75 -11.88
C LYS A 145 -6.22 -6.48 -11.40
N ARG A 146 -5.59 -5.69 -10.52
CA ARG A 146 -6.22 -4.50 -9.96
C ARG A 146 -5.24 -3.52 -9.36
N VAL A 147 -5.69 -2.28 -9.24
CA VAL A 147 -5.09 -1.26 -8.38
C VAL A 147 -6.06 -0.93 -7.26
N VAL A 148 -5.55 -0.74 -6.05
CA VAL A 148 -6.32 -0.36 -4.87
C VAL A 148 -5.76 0.93 -4.31
N VAL A 149 -6.61 1.97 -4.24
CA VAL A 149 -6.26 3.27 -3.67
C VAL A 149 -6.99 3.44 -2.34
N LYS A 150 -6.23 3.60 -1.27
CA LYS A 150 -6.78 3.94 0.04
C LYS A 150 -6.97 5.45 0.15
N ARG A 151 -8.07 5.86 0.73
CA ARG A 151 -8.31 7.27 1.04
C ARG A 151 -9.19 7.46 2.27
N PRO A 152 -9.16 8.63 2.90
CA PRO A 152 -10.18 9.00 3.88
C PRO A 152 -11.56 8.95 3.22
N LYS A 153 -12.56 8.39 3.92
CA LYS A 153 -13.92 8.18 3.35
C LYS A 153 -14.53 9.45 2.74
N LEU A 154 -14.25 10.60 3.34
CA LEU A 154 -14.80 11.90 2.93
C LEU A 154 -13.83 12.72 2.05
N ALA A 155 -12.64 12.21 1.73
CA ALA A 155 -11.75 12.87 0.78
C ALA A 155 -12.23 12.64 -0.65
N GLY A 156 -11.92 13.57 -1.55
CA GLY A 156 -12.14 13.37 -2.99
C GLY A 156 -11.29 12.22 -3.55
N PRO A 157 -11.64 11.68 -4.72
CA PRO A 157 -10.79 10.76 -5.44
C PRO A 157 -9.51 11.46 -5.92
N ILE A 158 -8.45 10.69 -6.15
CA ILE A 158 -7.19 11.22 -6.69
C ILE A 158 -7.23 11.42 -8.21
N THR A 159 -8.30 10.99 -8.85
CA THR A 159 -8.52 11.04 -10.30
C THR A 159 -9.99 11.20 -10.62
N ASP A 160 -10.30 11.64 -11.85
CA ASP A 160 -11.66 11.70 -12.40
C ASP A 160 -12.18 10.32 -12.83
N TYR A 161 -11.33 9.29 -12.87
CA TYR A 161 -11.74 7.93 -13.22
C TYR A 161 -12.62 7.35 -12.12
N LYS A 162 -13.75 6.81 -12.51
CA LYS A 162 -14.60 6.06 -11.56
C LYS A 162 -13.95 4.73 -11.23
N PRO A 163 -13.78 4.37 -9.95
CA PRO A 163 -13.35 3.02 -9.60
C PRO A 163 -14.40 2.00 -10.04
N SER A 164 -13.94 0.80 -10.41
CA SER A 164 -14.83 -0.33 -10.77
C SER A 164 -15.73 -0.74 -9.61
N THR A 165 -15.23 -0.64 -8.39
CA THR A 165 -15.94 -0.89 -7.13
C THR A 165 -15.15 -0.29 -5.96
N PHE A 166 -15.70 -0.40 -4.75
CA PHE A 166 -15.01 0.07 -3.55
C PHE A 166 -15.37 -0.77 -2.32
N VAL A 167 -14.53 -0.65 -1.28
CA VAL A 167 -14.80 -1.17 0.06
C VAL A 167 -14.68 -0.03 1.06
N GLU A 168 -15.65 0.11 1.96
CA GLU A 168 -15.63 1.14 2.99
C GLU A 168 -15.50 0.57 4.40
N SER A 169 -14.89 1.36 5.27
CA SER A 169 -14.89 1.20 6.71
C SER A 169 -15.39 2.49 7.37
N LYS A 170 -15.31 2.58 8.71
CA LYS A 170 -15.80 3.76 9.44
C LYS A 170 -15.22 5.08 8.90
N ASN A 171 -13.90 5.13 8.68
CA ASN A 171 -13.18 6.37 8.32
C ASN A 171 -12.39 6.27 7.01
N THR A 172 -12.31 5.07 6.42
CA THR A 172 -11.46 4.77 5.26
C THR A 172 -12.29 4.17 4.15
N ARG A 173 -11.95 4.51 2.92
CA ARG A 173 -12.46 3.90 1.70
C ARG A 173 -11.29 3.40 0.86
N TYR A 174 -11.46 2.26 0.24
CA TYR A 174 -10.57 1.64 -0.72
C TYR A 174 -11.26 1.65 -2.08
N ASP A 175 -10.81 2.50 -2.98
CA ASP A 175 -11.27 2.50 -4.37
C ASP A 175 -10.51 1.42 -5.13
N ILE A 176 -11.23 0.61 -5.90
CA ILE A 176 -10.70 -0.57 -6.58
C ILE A 176 -10.89 -0.38 -8.08
N TYR A 177 -9.80 -0.39 -8.81
CA TYR A 177 -9.76 -0.32 -10.27
C TYR A 177 -9.37 -1.70 -10.79
N LEU A 178 -10.33 -2.39 -11.42
CA LEU A 178 -10.10 -3.72 -12.00
C LEU A 178 -9.50 -3.59 -13.39
N LYS A 179 -8.51 -4.42 -13.70
CA LYS A 179 -8.03 -4.55 -15.08
C LYS A 179 -9.03 -5.43 -15.84
N ILE A 180 -9.60 -4.87 -16.90
CA ILE A 180 -10.42 -5.64 -17.83
C ILE A 180 -9.44 -6.51 -18.64
N GLN A 181 -9.61 -7.81 -18.56
CA GLN A 181 -8.87 -8.79 -19.36
C GLN A 181 -9.32 -8.72 -20.83
#